data_8f5572536fc341375cefa908e59e854e
#
_entry.id   8f5572536fc341375cefa908e59e854e
#
_cell.length_a   1.000
_cell.length_b   1.000
_cell.length_c   1.000
_cell.angle_alpha   90.00
_cell.angle_beta   90.00
_cell.angle_gamma   90.00
#
_symmetry.space_group_name_H-M   'P 1'
#
loop_
_entity.id
_entity.type
_entity.pdbx_description
1 polymer ?
#
loop_
_entity_poly.entity_id
_entity_poly.type
_entity_poly.pdbx_seq_one_letter_code
_entity_poly.pdbx_strand_id
1 'polypeptide(L)'
;METTVYIPTLRAGERLAQTLESLERQEPRPRVVIADNSSEGLGAELVRYRFPWALSVAFGENLGFGAALNRAVREVPGDPIVFLNDDVSAEPGFIAGLTEALTPEAGMVAGVLLSEADPSRIDSAGVVADRTLLAFDHLNGESVEALGSAGDPLGPTGGAALYRRSAFEQVGGFDEGIFLYYEDLDLALRMRLAGFGCRLAPSARGIHAYSETLGAKTGRKYAMTGWSRGYLLRTYGFGRRPALLLRALAAEATICAGQMVSERTAEGLRGRLRGWRAARGVPMRQAPSEGLLDISLRHALALRRIRHSG
;
A
#
# COMPACT_ATOMS: atom_id res chain seq x y z
N MET A 1 -22.97 -2.09 9.22
CA MET A 1 -22.53 -0.84 8.55
C MET A 1 -22.32 -1.16 7.08
N GLU A 2 -22.18 -0.17 6.24
CA GLU A 2 -22.10 -0.31 4.78
C GLU A 2 -20.61 -0.33 4.36
N THR A 3 -20.27 -1.18 3.37
CA THR A 3 -18.94 -1.19 2.76
C THR A 3 -18.61 0.21 2.24
N THR A 4 -17.50 0.76 2.71
CA THR A 4 -17.10 2.12 2.37
C THR A 4 -15.70 2.12 1.73
N VAL A 5 -15.60 2.70 0.55
CA VAL A 5 -14.36 2.86 -0.20
C VAL A 5 -13.78 4.25 0.12
N TYR A 6 -12.53 4.30 0.55
CA TYR A 6 -11.80 5.53 0.82
C TYR A 6 -10.68 5.67 -0.21
N ILE A 7 -10.65 6.82 -0.89
CA ILE A 7 -9.71 7.11 -1.97
C ILE A 7 -8.89 8.34 -1.57
N PRO A 8 -7.59 8.17 -1.25
CA PRO A 8 -6.72 9.31 -0.99
C PRO A 8 -6.34 9.97 -2.31
N THR A 9 -6.43 11.29 -2.42
CA THR A 9 -6.02 12.02 -3.61
C THR A 9 -5.28 13.30 -3.30
N LEU A 10 -4.31 13.63 -4.15
CA LEU A 10 -3.60 14.91 -4.16
C LEU A 10 -3.96 15.77 -5.37
N ARG A 11 -4.45 15.12 -6.43
CA ARG A 11 -4.72 15.74 -7.73
C ARG A 11 -6.04 15.19 -8.26
N ALA A 12 -7.10 15.93 -8.07
CA ALA A 12 -8.41 15.59 -8.61
C ALA A 12 -8.43 15.81 -10.13
N GLY A 13 -7.89 14.83 -10.85
CA GLY A 13 -7.86 14.84 -12.32
C GLY A 13 -8.72 13.74 -12.92
N GLU A 14 -8.54 13.50 -14.21
CA GLU A 14 -9.30 12.51 -14.98
C GLU A 14 -9.13 11.08 -14.43
N ARG A 15 -7.98 10.73 -13.83
CA ARG A 15 -7.76 9.42 -13.22
C ARG A 15 -8.73 9.18 -12.06
N LEU A 16 -8.86 10.13 -11.12
CA LEU A 16 -9.85 10.04 -10.05
C LEU A 16 -11.28 9.96 -10.60
N ALA A 17 -11.59 10.70 -11.67
CA ALA A 17 -12.91 10.61 -12.31
C ALA A 17 -13.18 9.21 -12.86
N GLN A 18 -12.23 8.59 -13.55
CA GLN A 18 -12.32 7.21 -14.06
C GLN A 18 -12.49 6.20 -12.92
N THR A 19 -11.76 6.37 -11.81
CA THR A 19 -11.92 5.55 -10.60
C THR A 19 -13.35 5.66 -10.06
N LEU A 20 -13.88 6.88 -9.92
CA LEU A 20 -15.25 7.10 -9.43
C LEU A 20 -16.30 6.52 -10.37
N GLU A 21 -16.16 6.70 -11.69
CA GLU A 21 -17.05 6.10 -12.69
C GLU A 21 -17.05 4.56 -12.62
N SER A 22 -15.89 3.94 -12.33
CA SER A 22 -15.79 2.50 -12.18
C SER A 22 -16.50 2.00 -10.91
N LEU A 23 -16.47 2.79 -9.83
CA LEU A 23 -17.16 2.48 -8.58
C LEU A 23 -18.67 2.74 -8.67
N GLU A 24 -19.09 3.71 -9.47
CA GLU A 24 -20.51 3.96 -9.72
C GLU A 24 -21.20 2.77 -10.39
N ARG A 25 -20.45 2.01 -11.20
CA ARG A 25 -20.94 0.80 -11.89
C ARG A 25 -20.89 -0.48 -11.07
N GLN A 26 -20.40 -0.45 -9.82
CA GLN A 26 -20.41 -1.62 -8.94
C GLN A 26 -21.82 -1.95 -8.46
N GLU A 27 -22.14 -3.24 -8.32
CA GLU A 27 -23.41 -3.74 -7.81
C GLU A 27 -23.19 -4.68 -6.61
N PRO A 28 -23.66 -4.31 -5.39
CA PRO A 28 -24.22 -3.01 -5.06
C PRO A 28 -23.16 -1.89 -5.12
N ARG A 29 -23.59 -0.66 -5.46
CA ARG A 29 -22.72 0.50 -5.43
C ARG A 29 -22.24 0.77 -3.99
N PRO A 30 -20.93 0.83 -3.72
CA PRO A 30 -20.42 1.10 -2.40
C PRO A 30 -20.63 2.58 -2.01
N ARG A 31 -20.58 2.87 -0.73
CA ARG A 31 -20.34 4.23 -0.27
C ARG A 31 -18.91 4.64 -0.57
N VAL A 32 -18.69 5.84 -1.11
CA VAL A 32 -17.35 6.32 -1.48
C VAL A 32 -17.04 7.62 -0.77
N VAL A 33 -15.81 7.71 -0.25
CA VAL A 33 -15.28 8.87 0.47
C VAL A 33 -13.93 9.25 -0.15
N ILE A 34 -13.83 10.45 -0.68
CA ILE A 34 -12.56 11.02 -1.14
C ILE A 34 -11.85 11.63 0.06
N ALA A 35 -10.67 11.08 0.39
CA ALA A 35 -9.74 11.64 1.36
C ALA A 35 -8.87 12.69 0.65
N ASP A 36 -9.37 13.92 0.59
CA ASP A 36 -8.75 15.00 -0.19
C ASP A 36 -7.53 15.57 0.53
N ASN A 37 -6.38 15.13 0.10
CA ASN A 37 -5.06 15.48 0.63
C ASN A 37 -4.45 16.70 -0.09
N SER A 38 -5.21 17.34 -1.00
CA SER A 38 -4.79 18.58 -1.64
C SER A 38 -4.94 19.79 -0.69
N SER A 39 -4.10 20.78 -0.87
CA SER A 39 -4.22 22.05 -0.13
C SER A 39 -5.39 22.92 -0.63
N GLU A 40 -5.88 22.64 -1.83
CA GLU A 40 -6.84 23.48 -2.56
C GLU A 40 -8.26 22.89 -2.53
N GLY A 41 -8.46 21.68 -1.99
CA GLY A 41 -9.76 21.03 -1.94
C GLY A 41 -10.24 20.49 -3.31
N LEU A 42 -9.29 20.12 -4.18
CA LEU A 42 -9.57 19.68 -5.55
C LEU A 42 -10.47 18.44 -5.63
N GLY A 43 -10.29 17.50 -4.70
CA GLY A 43 -11.12 16.30 -4.60
C GLY A 43 -12.56 16.62 -4.20
N ALA A 44 -12.73 17.54 -3.24
CA ALA A 44 -14.03 18.01 -2.81
C ALA A 44 -14.76 18.77 -3.93
N GLU A 45 -14.04 19.56 -4.72
CA GLU A 45 -14.59 20.27 -5.88
C GLU A 45 -15.06 19.29 -6.96
N LEU A 46 -14.25 18.28 -7.32
CA LEU A 46 -14.62 17.25 -8.29
C LEU A 46 -15.89 16.50 -7.86
N VAL A 47 -15.96 16.07 -6.60
CA VAL A 47 -17.13 15.39 -6.02
C VAL A 47 -18.35 16.28 -6.15
N ARG A 48 -18.26 17.53 -5.73
CA ARG A 48 -19.39 18.48 -5.76
C ARG A 48 -20.00 18.67 -7.15
N TYR A 49 -19.18 18.73 -8.19
CA TYR A 49 -19.64 19.08 -9.54
C TYR A 49 -19.90 17.86 -10.43
N ARG A 50 -19.14 16.79 -10.29
CA ARG A 50 -19.25 15.62 -11.20
C ARG A 50 -19.83 14.38 -10.52
N PHE A 51 -19.59 14.18 -9.22
CA PHE A 51 -19.94 12.94 -8.50
C PHE A 51 -20.67 13.20 -7.17
N PRO A 52 -21.84 13.89 -7.20
CA PRO A 52 -22.53 14.31 -5.97
C PRO A 52 -23.04 13.14 -5.11
N TRP A 53 -22.95 11.92 -5.59
CA TRP A 53 -23.25 10.71 -4.85
C TRP A 53 -22.10 10.24 -3.92
N ALA A 54 -20.88 10.71 -4.17
CA ALA A 54 -19.73 10.44 -3.32
C ALA A 54 -19.61 11.50 -2.21
N LEU A 55 -18.87 11.17 -1.16
CA LEU A 55 -18.51 12.10 -0.09
C LEU A 55 -17.08 12.56 -0.25
N SER A 56 -16.73 13.68 0.38
CA SER A 56 -15.36 14.14 0.45
C SER A 56 -15.03 14.69 1.84
N VAL A 57 -13.79 14.44 2.28
CA VAL A 57 -13.20 14.99 3.50
C VAL A 57 -11.92 15.71 3.06
N ALA A 58 -11.96 17.05 3.07
CA ALA A 58 -10.82 17.88 2.68
C ALA A 58 -9.97 18.25 3.91
N PHE A 59 -8.65 18.04 3.81
CA PHE A 59 -7.73 18.26 4.93
C PHE A 59 -7.05 19.64 4.90
N GLY A 60 -7.01 20.28 3.72
CA GLY A 60 -6.33 21.56 3.51
C GLY A 60 -4.80 21.47 3.49
N GLU A 61 -4.26 20.27 3.63
CA GLU A 61 -2.83 19.99 3.58
C GLU A 61 -2.56 18.52 3.22
N ASN A 62 -1.33 18.20 2.81
CA ASN A 62 -0.94 16.84 2.52
C ASN A 62 -0.46 16.12 3.79
N LEU A 63 -1.31 15.32 4.37
CA LEU A 63 -1.03 14.51 5.57
C LEU A 63 -0.17 13.27 5.30
N GLY A 64 0.05 12.89 4.04
CA GLY A 64 0.58 11.59 3.63
C GLY A 64 -0.54 10.57 3.43
N PHE A 65 -0.17 9.34 3.01
CA PHE A 65 -1.15 8.32 2.61
C PHE A 65 -1.93 7.77 3.81
N GLY A 66 -1.23 7.19 4.77
CA GLY A 66 -1.87 6.50 5.89
C GLY A 66 -2.63 7.45 6.83
N ALA A 67 -2.07 8.63 7.12
CA ALA A 67 -2.71 9.62 7.99
C ALA A 67 -4.00 10.18 7.38
N ALA A 68 -4.02 10.43 6.07
CA ALA A 68 -5.22 10.85 5.34
C ALA A 68 -6.33 9.80 5.42
N LEU A 69 -6.00 8.53 5.18
CA LEU A 69 -6.96 7.43 5.27
C LEU A 69 -7.47 7.20 6.69
N ASN A 70 -6.59 7.23 7.69
CA ASN A 70 -7.00 7.15 9.09
C ASN A 70 -8.01 8.26 9.45
N ARG A 71 -7.73 9.49 9.00
CA ARG A 71 -8.61 10.62 9.28
C ARG A 71 -9.95 10.48 8.56
N ALA A 72 -9.96 10.08 7.29
CA ALA A 72 -11.20 9.85 6.54
C ALA A 72 -12.06 8.76 7.18
N VAL A 73 -11.47 7.65 7.63
CA VAL A 73 -12.17 6.55 8.34
C VAL A 73 -12.76 7.03 9.68
N ARG A 74 -12.06 7.92 10.40
CA ARG A 74 -12.59 8.50 11.65
C ARG A 74 -13.76 9.45 11.41
N GLU A 75 -13.69 10.29 10.37
CA GLU A 75 -14.73 11.29 10.07
C GLU A 75 -15.97 10.67 9.42
N VAL A 76 -15.80 9.68 8.58
CA VAL A 76 -16.89 8.97 7.88
C VAL A 76 -16.73 7.47 8.08
N PRO A 77 -17.24 6.90 9.18
CA PRO A 77 -17.04 5.49 9.49
C PRO A 77 -17.75 4.54 8.51
N GLY A 78 -17.06 3.46 8.11
CA GLY A 78 -17.58 2.35 7.28
C GLY A 78 -17.15 0.99 7.80
N ASP A 79 -17.83 -0.09 7.40
CA ASP A 79 -17.47 -1.47 7.71
C ASP A 79 -18.08 -2.43 6.69
N PRO A 80 -17.26 -3.19 5.95
CA PRO A 80 -15.80 -3.14 5.93
C PRO A 80 -15.23 -1.86 5.33
N ILE A 81 -13.95 -1.60 5.63
CA ILE A 81 -13.16 -0.49 5.08
C ILE A 81 -12.47 -0.97 3.81
N VAL A 82 -12.64 -0.26 2.70
CA VAL A 82 -11.90 -0.52 1.46
C VAL A 82 -11.01 0.68 1.16
N PHE A 83 -9.73 0.46 0.90
CA PHE A 83 -8.83 1.48 0.37
C PHE A 83 -8.56 1.20 -1.10
N LEU A 84 -8.67 2.22 -1.92
CA LEU A 84 -8.44 2.19 -3.35
C LEU A 84 -7.65 3.43 -3.77
N ASN A 85 -6.65 3.28 -4.63
CA ASN A 85 -5.94 4.42 -5.18
C ASN A 85 -6.81 5.21 -6.18
N ASP A 86 -6.50 6.49 -6.34
CA ASP A 86 -7.19 7.42 -7.24
C ASP A 86 -6.88 7.22 -8.73
N ASP A 87 -6.09 6.19 -9.06
CA ASP A 87 -5.71 5.78 -10.41
C ASP A 87 -6.00 4.29 -10.69
N VAL A 88 -6.96 3.72 -9.95
CA VAL A 88 -7.43 2.34 -10.15
C VAL A 88 -8.84 2.33 -10.72
N SER A 89 -9.00 1.75 -11.89
CA SER A 89 -10.31 1.45 -12.50
C SER A 89 -10.78 0.08 -12.06
N ALA A 90 -11.77 0.00 -11.17
CA ALA A 90 -12.31 -1.25 -10.64
C ALA A 90 -13.10 -2.00 -11.73
N GLU A 91 -12.79 -3.28 -11.96
CA GLU A 91 -13.59 -4.14 -12.85
C GLU A 91 -14.95 -4.46 -12.19
N PRO A 92 -15.99 -4.84 -12.97
CA PRO A 92 -17.27 -5.27 -12.43
C PRO A 92 -17.11 -6.39 -11.41
N GLY A 93 -17.76 -6.25 -10.24
CA GLY A 93 -17.66 -7.22 -9.16
C GLY A 93 -16.44 -7.06 -8.23
N PHE A 94 -15.62 -6.02 -8.41
CA PHE A 94 -14.44 -5.77 -7.57
C PHE A 94 -14.80 -5.72 -6.07
N ILE A 95 -15.79 -4.92 -5.70
CA ILE A 95 -16.23 -4.77 -4.32
C ILE A 95 -16.83 -6.06 -3.76
N ALA A 96 -17.64 -6.75 -4.57
CA ALA A 96 -18.23 -8.04 -4.20
C ALA A 96 -17.13 -9.09 -3.94
N GLY A 97 -16.15 -9.22 -4.84
CA GLY A 97 -15.04 -10.16 -4.69
C GLY A 97 -14.19 -9.90 -3.43
N LEU A 98 -13.92 -8.63 -3.10
CA LEU A 98 -13.25 -8.28 -1.84
C LEU A 98 -14.08 -8.72 -0.62
N THR A 99 -15.37 -8.44 -0.64
CA THR A 99 -16.27 -8.72 0.49
C THR A 99 -16.47 -10.23 0.70
N GLU A 100 -16.62 -11.00 -0.38
CA GLU A 100 -16.76 -12.46 -0.36
C GLU A 100 -15.51 -13.16 0.18
N ALA A 101 -14.32 -12.61 -0.08
CA ALA A 101 -13.07 -13.16 0.43
C ALA A 101 -12.82 -12.86 1.93
N LEU A 102 -13.63 -12.02 2.57
CA LEU A 102 -13.49 -11.68 3.98
C LEU A 102 -14.05 -12.76 4.89
N THR A 103 -13.24 -13.76 5.21
CA THR A 103 -13.61 -14.84 6.15
C THR A 103 -13.56 -14.35 7.62
N PRO A 104 -14.17 -15.08 8.58
CA PRO A 104 -14.10 -14.74 10.01
C PRO A 104 -12.67 -14.57 10.54
N GLU A 105 -11.73 -15.38 10.06
CA GLU A 105 -10.32 -15.39 10.49
C GLU A 105 -9.50 -14.31 9.78
N ALA A 106 -9.98 -13.79 8.66
CA ALA A 106 -9.31 -12.74 7.91
C ALA A 106 -9.67 -11.36 8.46
N GLY A 107 -8.65 -10.58 8.77
CA GLY A 107 -8.79 -9.15 9.06
C GLY A 107 -8.50 -8.28 7.85
N MET A 108 -7.92 -8.88 6.80
CA MET A 108 -7.45 -8.21 5.59
C MET A 108 -7.83 -9.03 4.34
N VAL A 109 -8.11 -8.33 3.24
CA VAL A 109 -8.25 -8.92 1.91
C VAL A 109 -7.46 -8.09 0.89
N ALA A 110 -6.67 -8.77 0.07
CA ALA A 110 -5.92 -8.17 -1.01
C ALA A 110 -6.69 -8.32 -2.33
N GLY A 111 -7.02 -7.21 -2.97
CA GLY A 111 -7.46 -7.18 -4.37
C GLY A 111 -6.28 -7.33 -5.31
N VAL A 112 -6.58 -7.53 -6.58
CA VAL A 112 -5.61 -7.67 -7.66
C VAL A 112 -5.58 -6.42 -8.51
N LEU A 113 -4.40 -5.83 -8.66
CA LEU A 113 -4.14 -4.74 -9.58
C LEU A 113 -3.48 -5.31 -10.84
N LEU A 114 -4.05 -4.99 -11.98
CA LEU A 114 -3.52 -5.34 -13.30
C LEU A 114 -2.84 -4.11 -13.92
N SER A 115 -1.80 -4.32 -14.70
CA SER A 115 -1.10 -3.23 -15.38
C SER A 115 -1.96 -2.61 -16.47
N GLU A 116 -2.11 -1.28 -16.51
CA GLU A 116 -2.78 -0.59 -17.62
C GLU A 116 -2.06 -0.83 -18.96
N ALA A 117 -0.74 -0.94 -18.96
CA ALA A 117 0.05 -1.17 -20.15
C ALA A 117 -0.15 -2.57 -20.75
N ASP A 118 -0.39 -3.57 -19.89
CA ASP A 118 -0.70 -4.96 -20.27
C ASP A 118 -1.61 -5.61 -19.22
N PRO A 119 -2.95 -5.54 -19.39
CA PRO A 119 -3.91 -6.11 -18.44
C PRO A 119 -3.85 -7.63 -18.26
N SER A 120 -3.07 -8.34 -19.07
CA SER A 120 -2.77 -9.76 -18.85
C SER A 120 -1.70 -9.98 -17.74
N ARG A 121 -1.05 -8.89 -17.27
CA ARG A 121 -0.01 -8.91 -16.25
C ARG A 121 -0.49 -8.30 -14.94
N ILE A 122 -0.08 -8.96 -13.86
CA ILE A 122 -0.36 -8.51 -12.50
C ILE A 122 0.65 -7.42 -12.13
N ASP A 123 0.15 -6.24 -11.72
CA ASP A 123 0.97 -5.20 -11.09
C ASP A 123 1.15 -5.48 -9.60
N SER A 124 0.08 -5.85 -8.90
CA SER A 124 0.16 -6.27 -7.50
C SER A 124 -1.04 -7.14 -7.11
N ALA A 125 -0.79 -8.21 -6.37
CA ALA A 125 -1.80 -9.04 -5.71
C ALA A 125 -1.62 -8.98 -4.17
N GLY A 126 -1.22 -7.83 -3.65
CA GLY A 126 -0.90 -7.60 -2.26
C GLY A 126 0.61 -7.43 -2.02
N VAL A 127 1.00 -7.33 -0.75
CA VAL A 127 2.38 -7.16 -0.33
C VAL A 127 2.92 -8.43 0.32
N VAL A 128 4.15 -8.81 -0.04
CA VAL A 128 4.96 -9.83 0.63
C VAL A 128 6.29 -9.22 1.06
N ALA A 129 6.95 -9.79 2.07
CA ALA A 129 8.23 -9.29 2.53
C ALA A 129 9.14 -10.43 2.97
N ASP A 130 10.45 -10.24 2.83
CA ASP A 130 11.44 -11.14 3.39
C ASP A 130 11.70 -10.84 4.89
N ARG A 131 12.51 -11.68 5.54
CA ARG A 131 12.87 -11.50 6.97
C ARG A 131 13.61 -10.19 7.27
N THR A 132 14.11 -9.47 6.27
CA THR A 132 14.67 -8.13 6.43
C THR A 132 13.64 -7.02 6.26
N LEU A 133 12.36 -7.39 6.12
CA LEU A 133 11.24 -6.50 5.81
C LEU A 133 11.44 -5.74 4.48
N LEU A 134 12.17 -6.31 3.54
CA LEU A 134 12.19 -5.82 2.18
C LEU A 134 10.90 -6.27 1.49
N ALA A 135 10.06 -5.30 1.13
CA ALA A 135 8.74 -5.54 0.55
C ALA A 135 8.78 -5.70 -0.96
N PHE A 136 7.87 -6.55 -1.44
CA PHE A 136 7.63 -6.80 -2.87
C PHE A 136 6.13 -6.83 -3.11
N ASP A 137 5.70 -6.44 -4.31
CA ASP A 137 4.34 -6.69 -4.77
C ASP A 137 4.20 -8.19 -5.11
N HIS A 138 3.22 -8.83 -4.51
CA HIS A 138 2.94 -10.24 -4.75
C HIS A 138 2.55 -10.45 -6.21
N LEU A 139 3.14 -11.45 -6.86
CA LEU A 139 2.93 -11.80 -8.27
C LEU A 139 3.24 -10.68 -9.29
N ASN A 140 3.99 -9.64 -8.92
CA ASN A 140 4.32 -8.55 -9.85
C ASN A 140 5.00 -9.07 -11.13
N GLY A 141 4.43 -8.70 -12.29
CA GLY A 141 4.89 -9.11 -13.61
C GLY A 141 4.46 -10.52 -14.05
N GLU A 142 3.86 -11.32 -13.16
CA GLU A 142 3.28 -12.62 -13.53
C GLU A 142 2.00 -12.46 -14.34
N SER A 143 1.61 -13.51 -15.07
CA SER A 143 0.35 -13.51 -15.81
C SER A 143 -0.85 -13.73 -14.87
N VAL A 144 -2.04 -13.31 -15.29
CA VAL A 144 -3.27 -13.45 -14.49
C VAL A 144 -3.62 -14.92 -14.19
N GLU A 145 -3.13 -15.88 -14.98
CA GLU A 145 -3.31 -17.32 -14.73
C GLU A 145 -2.61 -17.77 -13.44
N ALA A 146 -1.55 -17.07 -13.03
CA ALA A 146 -0.84 -17.37 -11.78
C ALA A 146 -1.73 -17.22 -10.54
N LEU A 147 -2.81 -16.46 -10.62
CA LEU A 147 -3.78 -16.29 -9.52
C LEU A 147 -4.44 -17.63 -9.11
N GLY A 148 -4.60 -18.57 -10.05
CA GLY A 148 -5.25 -19.86 -9.79
C GLY A 148 -4.48 -20.77 -8.80
N SER A 149 -3.17 -20.55 -8.64
CA SER A 149 -2.30 -21.30 -7.71
C SER A 149 -1.64 -20.43 -6.65
N ALA A 150 -1.99 -19.15 -6.60
CA ALA A 150 -1.37 -18.19 -5.69
C ALA A 150 -1.76 -18.43 -4.22
N GLY A 151 -0.78 -18.32 -3.34
CA GLY A 151 -1.02 -18.27 -1.90
C GLY A 151 -1.45 -16.86 -1.46
N ASP A 152 -1.97 -16.79 -0.25
CA ASP A 152 -2.33 -15.53 0.38
C ASP A 152 -1.09 -14.65 0.66
N PRO A 153 -1.14 -13.34 0.37
CA PRO A 153 -0.04 -12.43 0.67
C PRO A 153 0.09 -12.14 2.18
N LEU A 154 1.15 -11.47 2.57
CA LEU A 154 1.34 -10.99 3.95
C LEU A 154 0.23 -10.02 4.34
N GLY A 155 -0.12 -9.12 3.43
CA GLY A 155 -1.19 -8.13 3.54
C GLY A 155 -1.59 -7.57 2.17
N PRO A 156 -2.64 -6.75 2.09
CA PRO A 156 -3.00 -6.06 0.85
C PRO A 156 -2.05 -4.91 0.57
N THR A 157 -1.91 -4.52 -0.71
CA THR A 157 -1.33 -3.22 -1.06
C THR A 157 -2.30 -2.09 -0.76
N GLY A 158 -1.81 -0.91 -0.42
CA GLY A 158 -2.65 0.26 -0.14
C GLY A 158 -3.57 0.67 -1.30
N GLY A 159 -3.26 0.24 -2.52
CA GLY A 159 -4.03 0.56 -3.73
C GLY A 159 -5.27 -0.31 -3.98
N ALA A 160 -5.40 -1.48 -3.32
CA ALA A 160 -6.53 -2.40 -3.46
C ALA A 160 -6.67 -3.28 -2.20
N ALA A 161 -7.21 -2.71 -1.14
CA ALA A 161 -7.25 -3.33 0.17
C ALA A 161 -8.63 -3.31 0.79
N LEU A 162 -9.05 -4.42 1.41
CA LEU A 162 -10.18 -4.42 2.32
C LEU A 162 -9.72 -4.81 3.72
N TYR A 163 -10.24 -4.10 4.71
CA TYR A 163 -10.00 -4.38 6.13
C TYR A 163 -11.32 -4.53 6.88
N ARG A 164 -11.38 -5.53 7.77
CA ARG A 164 -12.40 -5.57 8.81
C ARG A 164 -12.16 -4.37 9.74
N ARG A 165 -13.18 -3.55 9.94
CA ARG A 165 -13.04 -2.33 10.73
C ARG A 165 -12.51 -2.59 12.14
N SER A 166 -13.09 -3.55 12.87
CA SER A 166 -12.67 -3.88 14.22
C SER A 166 -11.20 -4.28 14.30
N ALA A 167 -10.68 -5.02 13.30
CA ALA A 167 -9.28 -5.41 13.22
C ALA A 167 -8.37 -4.21 12.92
N PHE A 168 -8.79 -3.33 11.99
CA PHE A 168 -8.08 -2.10 11.67
C PHE A 168 -7.97 -1.17 12.88
N GLU A 169 -9.06 -0.97 13.62
CA GLU A 169 -9.11 -0.16 14.83
C GLU A 169 -8.29 -0.78 15.98
N GLN A 170 -8.33 -2.10 16.14
CA GLN A 170 -7.58 -2.81 17.18
C GLN A 170 -6.07 -2.58 17.05
N VAL A 171 -5.54 -2.48 15.85
CA VAL A 171 -4.11 -2.21 15.62
C VAL A 171 -3.80 -0.72 15.51
N GLY A 172 -4.80 0.16 15.60
CA GLY A 172 -4.66 1.61 15.57
C GLY A 172 -4.51 2.21 14.17
N GLY A 173 -4.97 1.50 13.12
CA GLY A 173 -4.87 1.97 11.74
C GLY A 173 -3.44 2.04 11.21
N PHE A 174 -3.20 2.90 10.23
CA PHE A 174 -1.85 3.16 9.70
C PHE A 174 -0.98 3.89 10.72
N ASP A 175 0.34 3.66 10.69
CA ASP A 175 1.31 4.48 11.42
C ASP A 175 1.44 5.85 10.73
N GLU A 176 0.89 6.89 11.37
CA GLU A 176 0.92 8.26 10.84
C GLU A 176 2.35 8.85 10.81
N GLY A 177 3.30 8.21 11.47
CA GLY A 177 4.73 8.53 11.34
C GLY A 177 5.29 8.14 9.96
N ILE A 178 4.65 7.26 9.19
CA ILE A 178 5.06 6.88 7.83
C ILE A 178 4.27 7.72 6.83
N PHE A 179 4.93 8.70 6.21
CA PHE A 179 4.26 9.62 5.29
C PHE A 179 3.81 8.93 3.99
N LEU A 180 4.68 8.13 3.37
CA LEU A 180 4.39 7.41 2.13
C LEU A 180 5.40 6.26 1.91
N TYR A 181 4.92 5.16 1.33
CA TYR A 181 5.60 3.89 1.08
C TYR A 181 5.88 3.09 2.36
N TYR A 182 5.63 1.79 2.31
CA TYR A 182 5.77 0.82 3.42
C TYR A 182 4.75 0.97 4.57
N GLU A 183 3.81 1.89 4.51
CA GLU A 183 2.72 2.00 5.47
C GLU A 183 1.79 0.79 5.42
N ASP A 184 1.58 0.22 4.22
CA ASP A 184 0.84 -1.03 3.99
C ASP A 184 1.56 -2.24 4.58
N LEU A 185 2.87 -2.34 4.38
CA LEU A 185 3.68 -3.38 5.04
C LEU A 185 3.61 -3.27 6.55
N ASP A 186 3.80 -2.07 7.13
CA ASP A 186 3.74 -1.89 8.58
C ASP A 186 2.38 -2.29 9.14
N LEU A 187 1.29 -1.88 8.49
CA LEU A 187 -0.06 -2.26 8.88
C LEU A 187 -0.25 -3.79 8.80
N ALA A 188 0.17 -4.42 7.69
CA ALA A 188 0.11 -5.87 7.53
C ALA A 188 0.87 -6.62 8.64
N LEU A 189 2.08 -6.17 8.99
CA LEU A 189 2.87 -6.77 10.08
C LEU A 189 2.15 -6.67 11.43
N ARG A 190 1.55 -5.51 11.75
CA ARG A 190 0.79 -5.32 13.00
C ARG A 190 -0.50 -6.14 13.03
N MET A 191 -1.20 -6.24 11.91
CA MET A 191 -2.38 -7.09 11.76
C MET A 191 -2.04 -8.56 11.98
N ARG A 192 -0.94 -9.06 11.37
CA ARG A 192 -0.46 -10.44 11.56
C ARG A 192 -0.09 -10.72 13.01
N LEU A 193 0.58 -9.79 13.68
CA LEU A 193 0.90 -9.91 15.12
C LEU A 193 -0.34 -9.94 16.02
N ALA A 194 -1.41 -9.25 15.61
CA ALA A 194 -2.70 -9.27 16.29
C ALA A 194 -3.52 -10.55 15.98
N GLY A 195 -2.99 -11.47 15.17
CA GLY A 195 -3.62 -12.75 14.84
C GLY A 195 -4.53 -12.72 13.61
N PHE A 196 -4.59 -11.61 12.88
CA PHE A 196 -5.43 -11.49 11.68
C PHE A 196 -4.72 -12.00 10.42
N GLY A 197 -5.41 -12.86 9.66
CA GLY A 197 -4.98 -13.32 8.34
C GLY A 197 -5.24 -12.28 7.24
N CYS A 198 -4.59 -12.49 6.09
CA CYS A 198 -4.93 -11.85 4.83
C CYS A 198 -5.41 -12.91 3.84
N ARG A 199 -6.43 -12.61 3.05
CA ARG A 199 -6.90 -13.46 1.94
C ARG A 199 -6.62 -12.74 0.62
N LEU A 200 -6.20 -13.47 -0.39
CA LEU A 200 -6.21 -12.99 -1.76
C LEU A 200 -7.63 -13.11 -2.33
N ALA A 201 -8.10 -12.08 -3.04
CA ALA A 201 -9.38 -12.09 -3.77
C ALA A 201 -9.12 -12.07 -5.28
N PRO A 202 -8.94 -13.21 -5.98
CA PRO A 202 -8.58 -13.26 -7.39
C PRO A 202 -9.65 -12.67 -8.33
N SER A 203 -10.91 -12.64 -7.88
CA SER A 203 -12.04 -12.04 -8.62
C SER A 203 -12.13 -10.51 -8.46
N ALA A 204 -11.50 -9.94 -7.43
CA ALA A 204 -11.48 -8.50 -7.20
C ALA A 204 -10.35 -7.85 -7.98
N ARG A 205 -10.60 -7.53 -9.25
CA ARG A 205 -9.60 -6.98 -10.18
C ARG A 205 -9.82 -5.52 -10.48
N GLY A 206 -8.75 -4.76 -10.62
CA GLY A 206 -8.78 -3.37 -11.06
C GLY A 206 -7.57 -3.07 -11.94
N ILE A 207 -7.75 -2.20 -12.93
CA ILE A 207 -6.67 -1.72 -13.81
C ILE A 207 -5.98 -0.55 -13.12
N HIS A 208 -4.68 -0.67 -12.91
CA HIS A 208 -3.87 0.35 -12.26
C HIS A 208 -3.08 1.13 -13.30
N ALA A 209 -3.35 2.42 -13.37
CA ALA A 209 -2.75 3.31 -14.35
C ALA A 209 -1.31 3.71 -14.02
N TYR A 210 -0.80 3.31 -12.86
CA TYR A 210 0.52 3.65 -12.34
C TYR A 210 0.82 5.14 -12.47
N SER A 211 0.02 5.97 -11.79
CA SER A 211 0.18 7.42 -11.92
C SER A 211 1.53 7.88 -11.37
N GLU A 212 2.21 8.66 -12.19
CA GLU A 212 3.51 9.25 -11.88
C GLU A 212 3.38 10.43 -10.89
N THR A 213 2.54 10.33 -9.85
CA THR A 213 2.35 11.44 -8.89
C THR A 213 3.69 11.92 -8.33
N LEU A 214 4.69 11.04 -8.27
CA LEU A 214 6.06 11.37 -7.84
C LEU A 214 7.13 11.09 -8.90
N GLY A 215 6.76 10.59 -10.09
CA GLY A 215 7.71 10.11 -11.10
C GLY A 215 8.40 8.80 -10.70
N ALA A 216 8.52 7.84 -11.62
CA ALA A 216 8.99 6.49 -11.33
C ALA A 216 10.41 6.44 -10.74
N LYS A 217 11.32 7.32 -11.19
CA LYS A 217 12.75 7.34 -10.82
C LYS A 217 13.20 8.73 -10.38
N THR A 218 12.58 9.28 -9.33
CA THR A 218 12.95 10.60 -8.81
C THR A 218 13.70 10.52 -7.50
N GLY A 219 14.61 11.46 -7.27
CA GLY A 219 15.31 11.59 -5.99
C GLY A 219 14.35 11.67 -4.81
N ARG A 220 13.18 12.31 -4.99
CA ARG A 220 12.13 12.42 -3.98
C ARG A 220 11.55 11.03 -3.61
N LYS A 221 11.21 10.20 -4.60
CA LYS A 221 10.73 8.81 -4.37
C LYS A 221 11.75 8.00 -3.60
N TYR A 222 13.03 8.08 -4.00
CA TYR A 222 14.10 7.37 -3.31
C TYR A 222 14.31 7.87 -1.88
N ALA A 223 14.21 9.18 -1.64
CA ALA A 223 14.30 9.76 -0.30
C ALA A 223 13.18 9.24 0.61
N MET A 224 11.93 9.23 0.13
CA MET A 224 10.76 8.80 0.89
C MET A 224 10.78 7.30 1.17
N THR A 225 11.01 6.47 0.14
CA THR A 225 11.16 5.02 0.30
C THR A 225 12.31 4.68 1.26
N GLY A 226 13.44 5.40 1.13
CA GLY A 226 14.57 5.25 2.03
C GLY A 226 14.23 5.62 3.46
N TRP A 227 13.48 6.71 3.66
CA TRP A 227 13.07 7.16 4.97
C TRP A 227 12.22 6.08 5.67
N SER A 228 11.20 5.58 5.00
CA SER A 228 10.31 4.53 5.54
C SER A 228 11.08 3.25 5.85
N ARG A 229 12.04 2.85 5.01
CA ARG A 229 12.93 1.72 5.29
C ARG A 229 13.76 1.92 6.55
N GLY A 230 14.41 3.06 6.69
CA GLY A 230 15.21 3.37 7.89
C GLY A 230 14.37 3.40 9.15
N TYR A 231 13.17 3.98 9.08
CA TYR A 231 12.18 4.02 10.14
C TYR A 231 11.77 2.62 10.58
N LEU A 232 11.35 1.76 9.65
CA LEU A 232 10.92 0.39 9.94
C LEU A 232 12.04 -0.47 10.52
N LEU A 233 13.24 -0.44 9.94
CA LEU A 233 14.36 -1.24 10.46
C LEU A 233 14.65 -0.92 11.93
N ARG A 234 14.51 0.33 12.33
CA ARG A 234 14.69 0.71 13.73
C ARG A 234 13.49 0.32 14.59
N THR A 235 12.28 0.63 14.14
CA THR A 235 11.02 0.36 14.86
C THR A 235 10.84 -1.15 15.10
N TYR A 236 11.24 -1.99 14.15
CA TYR A 236 11.21 -3.46 14.29
C TYR A 236 12.47 -4.07 14.93
N GLY A 237 13.27 -3.26 15.58
CA GLY A 237 14.34 -3.72 16.49
C GLY A 237 15.52 -4.38 15.81
N PHE A 238 15.84 -4.07 14.54
CA PHE A 238 16.97 -4.63 13.82
C PHE A 238 18.32 -4.34 14.51
N GLY A 239 18.46 -3.19 15.18
CA GLY A 239 19.65 -2.86 15.95
C GLY A 239 19.99 -3.86 17.10
N ARG A 240 19.03 -4.69 17.50
CA ARG A 240 19.18 -5.72 18.53
C ARG A 240 19.38 -7.13 17.96
N ARG A 241 19.41 -7.29 16.64
CA ARG A 241 19.51 -8.56 15.90
C ARG A 241 20.67 -8.50 14.89
N PRO A 242 21.94 -8.67 15.32
CA PRO A 242 23.11 -8.34 14.51
C PRO A 242 23.17 -9.09 13.19
N ALA A 243 22.87 -10.37 13.13
CA ALA A 243 22.88 -11.14 11.89
C ALA A 243 21.83 -10.63 10.88
N LEU A 244 20.62 -10.33 11.38
CA LEU A 244 19.54 -9.80 10.53
C LEU A 244 19.81 -8.37 10.08
N LEU A 245 20.41 -7.55 10.96
CA LEU A 245 20.86 -6.21 10.62
C LEU A 245 21.93 -6.23 9.54
N LEU A 246 22.96 -7.09 9.64
CA LEU A 246 24.00 -7.23 8.62
C LEU A 246 23.40 -7.61 7.25
N ARG A 247 22.47 -8.54 7.23
CA ARG A 247 21.77 -8.92 6.01
C ARG A 247 20.95 -7.75 5.44
N ALA A 248 20.21 -7.03 6.28
CA ALA A 248 19.45 -5.85 5.87
C ALA A 248 20.39 -4.76 5.31
N LEU A 249 21.49 -4.47 6.01
CA LEU A 249 22.50 -3.49 5.54
C LEU A 249 23.13 -3.88 4.20
N ALA A 250 23.40 -5.16 3.97
CA ALA A 250 23.91 -5.65 2.69
C ALA A 250 22.89 -5.41 1.55
N ALA A 251 21.60 -5.68 1.79
CA ALA A 251 20.52 -5.37 0.85
C ALA A 251 20.45 -3.87 0.55
N GLU A 252 20.41 -3.04 1.61
CA GLU A 252 20.29 -1.58 1.48
C GLU A 252 21.52 -0.97 0.79
N ALA A 253 22.73 -1.47 1.08
CA ALA A 253 23.94 -1.03 0.42
C ALA A 253 23.90 -1.31 -1.08
N THR A 254 23.46 -2.53 -1.48
CA THR A 254 23.31 -2.89 -2.89
C THR A 254 22.28 -2.00 -3.60
N ILE A 255 21.13 -1.74 -2.97
CA ILE A 255 20.08 -0.89 -3.52
C ILE A 255 20.58 0.55 -3.67
N CYS A 256 21.23 1.10 -2.62
CA CYS A 256 21.77 2.46 -2.66
C CYS A 256 22.89 2.60 -3.69
N ALA A 257 23.79 1.61 -3.80
CA ALA A 257 24.83 1.60 -4.83
C ALA A 257 24.23 1.61 -6.25
N GLY A 258 23.19 0.79 -6.49
CA GLY A 258 22.44 0.83 -7.74
C GLY A 258 21.88 2.21 -8.05
N GLN A 259 21.23 2.87 -7.08
CA GLN A 259 20.69 4.23 -7.23
C GLN A 259 21.78 5.28 -7.50
N MET A 260 22.96 5.15 -6.86
CA MET A 260 24.07 6.05 -7.08
C MET A 260 24.69 5.88 -8.48
N VAL A 261 24.76 4.65 -8.98
CA VAL A 261 25.36 4.35 -10.29
C VAL A 261 24.39 4.66 -11.43
N SER A 262 23.14 4.14 -11.37
CA SER A 262 22.18 4.27 -12.48
C SER A 262 21.46 5.63 -12.50
N GLU A 263 21.13 6.16 -11.32
CA GLU A 263 20.29 7.37 -11.20
C GLU A 263 21.09 8.59 -10.68
N ARG A 264 22.38 8.40 -10.40
CA ARG A 264 23.31 9.44 -9.89
C ARG A 264 22.78 10.17 -8.65
N THR A 265 22.07 9.46 -7.76
CA THR A 265 21.47 10.05 -6.56
C THR A 265 21.82 9.29 -5.28
N ALA A 266 22.10 10.02 -4.20
CA ALA A 266 22.28 9.48 -2.84
C ALA A 266 21.04 9.70 -1.95
N GLU A 267 19.93 10.18 -2.50
CA GLU A 267 18.74 10.53 -1.71
C GLU A 267 18.14 9.30 -1.00
N GLY A 268 18.22 8.12 -1.60
CA GLY A 268 17.79 6.88 -0.95
C GLY A 268 18.59 6.57 0.33
N LEU A 269 19.90 6.77 0.33
CA LEU A 269 20.75 6.60 1.51
C LEU A 269 20.45 7.66 2.57
N ARG A 270 20.37 8.93 2.16
CA ARG A 270 20.01 10.04 3.06
C ARG A 270 18.65 9.82 3.72
N GLY A 271 17.68 9.35 2.95
CA GLY A 271 16.36 8.97 3.45
C GLY A 271 16.47 7.93 4.57
N ARG A 272 17.19 6.83 4.36
CA ARG A 272 17.38 5.75 5.36
C ARG A 272 17.97 6.27 6.68
N LEU A 273 18.98 7.10 6.60
CA LEU A 273 19.62 7.70 7.78
C LEU A 273 18.64 8.63 8.53
N ARG A 274 17.84 9.42 7.80
CA ARG A 274 16.82 10.30 8.39
C ARG A 274 15.71 9.48 9.06
N GLY A 275 15.17 8.47 8.38
CA GLY A 275 14.12 7.60 8.93
C GLY A 275 14.58 6.82 10.16
N TRP A 276 15.81 6.27 10.13
CA TRP A 276 16.41 5.62 11.31
C TRP A 276 16.52 6.57 12.50
N ARG A 277 16.87 7.83 12.26
CA ARG A 277 16.93 8.85 13.34
C ARG A 277 15.54 9.25 13.81
N ALA A 278 14.58 9.43 12.91
CA ALA A 278 13.21 9.80 13.22
C ALA A 278 12.50 8.76 14.12
N ALA A 279 12.82 7.49 13.95
CA ALA A 279 12.30 6.41 14.79
C ALA A 279 12.91 6.36 16.22
N ARG A 280 13.69 7.38 16.65
CA ARG A 280 14.13 7.50 18.05
C ARG A 280 12.94 7.77 18.95
N GLY A 281 12.78 6.95 20.00
CA GLY A 281 11.68 7.08 20.95
C GLY A 281 10.37 6.44 20.50
N VAL A 282 10.28 5.96 19.24
CA VAL A 282 9.14 5.15 18.81
C VAL A 282 9.20 3.80 19.52
N PRO A 283 8.11 3.32 20.12
CA PRO A 283 8.06 2.02 20.75
C PRO A 283 8.47 0.91 19.79
N MET A 284 9.36 0.01 20.25
CA MET A 284 9.82 -1.09 19.43
C MET A 284 8.69 -2.08 19.19
N ARG A 285 8.51 -2.47 17.93
CA ARG A 285 7.57 -3.49 17.48
C ARG A 285 8.27 -4.81 17.24
N GLN A 286 7.49 -5.89 17.29
CA GLN A 286 7.94 -7.20 16.86
C GLN A 286 7.50 -7.42 15.40
N ALA A 287 8.30 -8.13 14.61
CA ALA A 287 7.85 -8.66 13.34
C ALA A 287 7.21 -10.04 13.58
N PRO A 288 6.15 -10.41 12.84
CA PRO A 288 5.60 -11.76 12.94
C PRO A 288 6.66 -12.80 12.55
N SER A 289 6.58 -13.99 13.15
CA SER A 289 7.44 -15.13 12.78
C SER A 289 6.97 -15.81 11.50
N GLU A 290 5.70 -15.69 11.17
CA GLU A 290 5.05 -16.32 10.03
C GLU A 290 4.67 -15.32 8.95
N GLY A 291 4.51 -15.80 7.71
CA GLY A 291 4.12 -14.98 6.56
C GLY A 291 5.26 -14.20 5.92
N LEU A 292 6.46 -14.20 6.52
CA LEU A 292 7.65 -13.62 5.88
C LEU A 292 8.36 -14.66 5.00
N LEU A 293 8.81 -14.20 3.82
CA LEU A 293 9.53 -15.04 2.88
C LEU A 293 10.91 -15.42 3.43
N ASP A 294 11.22 -16.71 3.42
CA ASP A 294 12.56 -17.22 3.71
C ASP A 294 13.35 -17.43 2.42
N ILE A 295 13.75 -16.34 1.80
CA ILE A 295 14.46 -16.31 0.53
C ILE A 295 15.90 -15.80 0.71
N SER A 296 16.80 -16.18 -0.19
CA SER A 296 18.18 -15.68 -0.17
C SER A 296 18.22 -14.18 -0.49
N LEU A 297 19.28 -13.49 -0.05
CA LEU A 297 19.50 -12.08 -0.39
C LEU A 297 19.54 -11.85 -1.91
N ARG A 298 20.16 -12.79 -2.67
CA ARG A 298 20.20 -12.71 -4.13
C ARG A 298 18.81 -12.76 -4.74
N HIS A 299 17.96 -13.65 -4.25
CA HIS A 299 16.57 -13.75 -4.71
C HIS A 299 15.77 -12.49 -4.37
N ALA A 300 15.90 -11.98 -3.13
CA ALA A 300 15.25 -10.74 -2.72
C ALA A 300 15.64 -9.55 -3.63
N LEU A 301 16.93 -9.43 -3.96
CA LEU A 301 17.41 -8.38 -4.87
C LEU A 301 16.95 -8.58 -6.32
N ALA A 302 16.80 -9.84 -6.78
CA ALA A 302 16.26 -10.16 -8.11
C ALA A 302 14.79 -9.75 -8.25
N LEU A 303 13.93 -10.10 -7.28
CA LEU A 303 12.53 -9.69 -7.23
C LEU A 303 12.35 -8.17 -7.32
N ARG A 304 13.25 -7.42 -6.66
CA ARG A 304 13.22 -5.95 -6.72
C ARG A 304 13.62 -5.37 -8.07
N ARG A 305 14.43 -6.08 -8.87
CA ARG A 305 14.85 -5.60 -10.22
C ARG A 305 13.71 -5.68 -11.23
N ILE A 306 12.85 -6.67 -11.14
CA ILE A 306 11.71 -6.86 -12.05
C ILE A 306 10.81 -5.62 -12.05
N ARG A 307 10.57 -5.02 -10.88
CA ARG A 307 9.76 -3.79 -10.69
C ARG A 307 10.33 -2.53 -11.39
N HIS A 308 11.58 -2.54 -11.84
CA HIS A 308 12.25 -1.35 -12.38
C HIS A 308 12.53 -1.47 -13.88
N SER A 309 12.08 -2.55 -14.51
CA SER A 309 12.35 -2.87 -15.92
C SER A 309 11.09 -2.76 -16.80
N GLY A 310 9.94 -2.37 -16.24
CA GLY A 310 8.69 -2.16 -16.94
C GLY A 310 8.38 -0.67 -17.12
#